data_a1983a01a40382778d572148fed98d1e
#
_entry.id   a1983a01a40382778d572148fed98d1e
#
_cell.length_a   1.000
_cell.length_b   1.000
_cell.length_c   1.000
_cell.angle_alpha   90.00
_cell.angle_beta   90.00
_cell.angle_gamma   90.00
#
_symmetry.space_group_name_H-M   'P 1'
#
loop_
_entity.id
_entity.type
_entity.pdbx_description
1 polymer ?
#
loop_
_entity_poly.entity_id
_entity_poly.type
_entity_poly.pdbx_seq_one_letter_code
_entity_poly.pdbx_strand_id
1 'polypeptide(L)'
;MSVERIQQHFRDSAAVKLEALETLSMPIAAAIDTMFGALANGSRILACGNGGNGGSAADAQHFAAELIGRFERERPGLPAIALTTDTSVLTAIANDYSFEQIFSKQVWALGQPGDVLLAITTSGNSANVLAAIEAAHEREMIVVALTGKGGGRMQEVLSDTDIHICVPSDRTARIQEVHLLTIHCLCDGIDAMLLGED
;
A
#
# COMPACT_ATOMS: atom_id res chain seq x y z
N MET A 1 -18.76 -15.15 -24.62
CA MET A 1 -18.49 -15.17 -23.17
C MET A 1 -19.81 -15.45 -22.47
N SER A 2 -19.90 -16.41 -21.55
CA SER A 2 -21.17 -16.74 -20.91
C SER A 2 -21.44 -15.85 -19.70
N VAL A 3 -22.70 -15.61 -19.40
CA VAL A 3 -23.16 -14.87 -18.21
C VAL A 3 -22.68 -15.58 -16.93
N GLU A 4 -22.70 -16.90 -16.93
CA GLU A 4 -22.26 -17.74 -15.80
C GLU A 4 -20.80 -17.49 -15.43
N ARG A 5 -19.93 -17.27 -16.45
CA ARG A 5 -18.52 -16.93 -16.20
C ARG A 5 -18.36 -15.57 -15.52
N ILE A 6 -19.17 -14.59 -15.90
CA ILE A 6 -19.19 -13.27 -15.24
C ILE A 6 -19.68 -13.42 -13.80
N GLN A 7 -20.78 -14.11 -13.59
CA GLN A 7 -21.33 -14.36 -12.25
C GLN A 7 -20.30 -15.09 -11.34
N GLN A 8 -19.51 -16.01 -11.91
CA GLN A 8 -18.47 -16.71 -11.13
C GLN A 8 -17.37 -15.74 -10.66
N HIS A 9 -16.96 -14.78 -11.48
CA HIS A 9 -16.01 -13.74 -11.04
C HIS A 9 -16.51 -12.94 -9.82
N PHE A 10 -17.81 -12.59 -9.80
CA PHE A 10 -18.40 -11.90 -8.64
C PHE A 10 -18.42 -12.80 -7.40
N ARG A 11 -18.80 -14.09 -7.56
CA ARG A 11 -18.79 -15.04 -6.43
C ARG A 11 -17.38 -15.25 -5.87
N ASP A 12 -16.40 -15.43 -6.75
CA ASP A 12 -14.98 -15.58 -6.35
C ASP A 12 -14.48 -14.34 -5.59
N SER A 13 -14.84 -13.14 -6.07
CA SER A 13 -14.50 -11.88 -5.42
C SER A 13 -15.13 -11.77 -4.03
N ALA A 14 -16.41 -12.06 -3.91
CA ALA A 14 -17.12 -12.03 -2.64
C ALA A 14 -16.53 -13.04 -1.65
N ALA A 15 -16.21 -14.26 -2.09
CA ALA A 15 -15.62 -15.29 -1.24
C ALA A 15 -14.28 -14.86 -0.64
N VAL A 16 -13.37 -14.32 -1.47
CA VAL A 16 -12.07 -13.84 -0.99
C VAL A 16 -12.22 -12.66 -0.03
N LYS A 17 -13.18 -11.74 -0.26
CA LYS A 17 -13.44 -10.62 0.65
C LYS A 17 -13.98 -11.08 2.00
N LEU A 18 -14.85 -12.11 2.04
CA LEU A 18 -15.32 -12.68 3.29
C LEU A 18 -14.20 -13.38 4.07
N GLU A 19 -13.30 -14.08 3.38
CA GLU A 19 -12.12 -14.67 4.02
C GLU A 19 -11.14 -13.59 4.52
N ALA A 20 -10.95 -12.54 3.74
CA ALA A 20 -10.15 -11.38 4.11
C ALA A 20 -10.72 -10.64 5.33
N LEU A 21 -12.04 -10.53 5.48
CA LEU A 21 -12.68 -9.95 6.66
C LEU A 21 -12.18 -10.60 7.95
N GLU A 22 -12.11 -11.93 7.98
CA GLU A 22 -11.69 -12.68 9.17
C GLU A 22 -10.19 -12.58 9.44
N THR A 23 -9.38 -12.48 8.41
CA THR A 23 -7.91 -12.54 8.52
C THR A 23 -7.22 -11.19 8.54
N LEU A 24 -7.81 -10.15 7.92
CA LEU A 24 -7.14 -8.87 7.69
C LEU A 24 -7.67 -7.72 8.57
N SER A 25 -8.81 -7.86 9.25
CA SER A 25 -9.37 -6.78 10.07
C SER A 25 -8.38 -6.27 11.12
N MET A 26 -7.69 -7.17 11.83
CA MET A 26 -6.70 -6.79 12.86
C MET A 26 -5.46 -6.10 12.28
N PRO A 27 -4.77 -6.64 11.25
CA PRO A 27 -3.63 -5.95 10.67
C PRO A 27 -4.02 -4.63 9.97
N ILE A 28 -5.22 -4.50 9.41
CA ILE A 28 -5.71 -3.23 8.86
C ILE A 28 -5.90 -2.20 9.98
N ALA A 29 -6.50 -2.57 11.11
CA ALA A 29 -6.63 -1.69 12.26
C ALA A 29 -5.26 -1.21 12.79
N ALA A 30 -4.30 -2.11 12.92
CA ALA A 30 -2.93 -1.76 13.32
C ALA A 30 -2.25 -0.81 12.32
N ALA A 31 -2.52 -0.97 11.02
CA ALA A 31 -2.01 -0.07 9.99
C ALA A 31 -2.65 1.33 10.09
N ILE A 32 -3.95 1.42 10.37
CA ILE A 32 -4.64 2.69 10.62
C ILE A 32 -4.01 3.41 11.80
N ASP A 33 -3.85 2.73 12.95
CA ASP A 33 -3.23 3.30 14.15
C ASP A 33 -1.82 3.84 13.87
N THR A 34 -1.01 3.06 13.15
CA THR A 34 0.37 3.43 12.79
C THR A 34 0.41 4.64 11.86
N MET A 35 -0.39 4.64 10.80
CA MET A 35 -0.44 5.73 9.82
C MET A 35 -0.98 7.01 10.45
N PHE A 36 -2.06 6.91 11.23
CA PHE A 36 -2.60 8.05 11.96
C PHE A 36 -1.60 8.62 12.97
N GLY A 37 -0.92 7.76 13.73
CA GLY A 37 0.12 8.17 14.67
C GLY A 37 1.26 8.94 13.99
N ALA A 38 1.73 8.47 12.84
CA ALA A 38 2.73 9.17 12.03
C ALA A 38 2.22 10.54 11.57
N LEU A 39 1.03 10.60 10.98
CA LEU A 39 0.42 11.85 10.49
C LEU A 39 0.18 12.86 11.63
N ALA A 40 -0.30 12.42 12.78
CA ALA A 40 -0.52 13.25 13.96
C ALA A 40 0.79 13.85 14.52
N ASN A 41 1.91 13.16 14.33
CA ASN A 41 3.24 13.64 14.70
C ASN A 41 3.94 14.49 13.63
N GLY A 42 3.25 14.82 12.54
CA GLY A 42 3.77 15.67 11.47
C GLY A 42 4.62 14.92 10.43
N SER A 43 4.65 13.59 10.50
CA SER A 43 5.27 12.72 9.50
C SER A 43 4.36 12.56 8.28
N ARG A 44 4.85 11.87 7.25
CA ARG A 44 4.14 11.64 5.98
C ARG A 44 4.09 10.17 5.63
N ILE A 45 3.28 9.85 4.62
CA ILE A 45 3.21 8.51 4.05
C ILE A 45 3.74 8.54 2.62
N LEU A 46 4.75 7.70 2.33
CA LEU A 46 5.22 7.42 0.98
C LEU A 46 4.56 6.14 0.50
N ALA A 47 4.07 6.10 -0.74
CA ALA A 47 3.41 4.91 -1.29
C ALA A 47 4.09 4.46 -2.58
N CYS A 48 4.39 3.17 -2.70
CA CYS A 48 5.00 2.61 -3.90
C CYS A 48 4.35 1.28 -4.32
N GLY A 49 4.47 0.96 -5.59
CA GLY A 49 3.98 -0.28 -6.19
C GLY A 49 4.14 -0.25 -7.70
N ASN A 50 4.17 -1.41 -8.33
CA ASN A 50 4.35 -1.49 -9.77
C ASN A 50 3.03 -1.38 -10.53
N GLY A 51 3.10 -0.83 -11.75
CA GLY A 51 2.08 -1.00 -12.77
C GLY A 51 2.02 -2.45 -13.29
N GLY A 52 1.40 -2.66 -14.40
CA GLY A 52 1.17 -3.98 -14.97
C GLY A 52 -0.16 -4.53 -14.50
N ASN A 53 -0.39 -5.81 -14.40
CA ASN A 53 -1.70 -6.45 -14.15
C ASN A 53 -2.69 -5.66 -13.25
N GLY A 54 -2.50 -4.40 -13.20
CA GLY A 54 -3.40 -3.31 -13.01
C GLY A 54 -3.36 -2.54 -11.73
N GLY A 55 -2.63 -2.86 -10.72
CA GLY A 55 -3.19 -2.18 -9.58
C GLY A 55 -2.22 -1.40 -8.74
N SER A 56 -1.12 -1.99 -8.30
CA SER A 56 -0.35 -1.45 -7.18
C SER A 56 0.19 -0.03 -7.38
N ALA A 57 0.55 0.35 -8.62
CA ALA A 57 0.95 1.74 -8.90
C ALA A 57 -0.25 2.70 -8.84
N ALA A 58 -1.39 2.30 -9.40
CA ALA A 58 -2.62 3.07 -9.34
C ALA A 58 -3.16 3.14 -7.90
N ASP A 59 -3.06 2.06 -7.13
CA ASP A 59 -3.43 2.01 -5.72
C ASP A 59 -2.61 2.99 -4.88
N ALA A 60 -1.29 3.08 -5.13
CA ALA A 60 -0.43 4.06 -4.45
C ALA A 60 -0.84 5.51 -4.78
N GLN A 61 -1.20 5.79 -6.04
CA GLN A 61 -1.69 7.10 -6.45
C GLN A 61 -3.05 7.42 -5.86
N HIS A 62 -3.97 6.45 -5.87
CA HIS A 62 -5.31 6.57 -5.31
C HIS A 62 -5.22 6.90 -3.81
N PHE A 63 -4.47 6.10 -3.04
CA PHE A 63 -4.25 6.35 -1.61
C PHE A 63 -3.72 7.76 -1.34
N ALA A 64 -2.68 8.20 -2.06
CA ALA A 64 -2.12 9.54 -1.89
C ALA A 64 -3.13 10.64 -2.24
N ALA A 65 -3.94 10.45 -3.28
CA ALA A 65 -4.98 11.40 -3.67
C ALA A 65 -6.07 11.53 -2.60
N GLU A 66 -6.51 10.41 -2.01
CA GLU A 66 -7.51 10.41 -0.93
C GLU A 66 -6.99 11.12 0.33
N LEU A 67 -5.71 10.99 0.67
CA LEU A 67 -5.14 11.69 1.82
C LEU A 67 -4.91 13.18 1.56
N ILE A 68 -4.37 13.55 0.40
CA ILE A 68 -4.09 14.96 0.06
C ILE A 68 -5.39 15.75 -0.17
N GLY A 69 -6.35 15.17 -0.86
CA GLY A 69 -7.67 15.74 -1.07
C GLY A 69 -8.57 15.49 0.15
N ARG A 70 -9.51 14.62 -0.04
CA ARG A 70 -10.37 14.04 1.01
C ARG A 70 -10.85 12.67 0.57
N PHE A 71 -11.16 11.81 1.51
CA PHE A 71 -11.87 10.55 1.22
C PHE A 71 -13.40 10.83 1.17
N GLU A 72 -14.13 10.59 2.23
CA GLU A 72 -15.57 10.86 2.25
C GLU A 72 -15.92 12.15 3.02
N ARG A 73 -15.14 12.52 4.04
CA ARG A 73 -15.38 13.65 4.93
C ARG A 73 -14.46 14.83 4.62
N GLU A 74 -14.97 16.06 4.80
CA GLU A 74 -14.16 17.28 4.67
C GLU A 74 -13.17 17.40 5.83
N ARG A 75 -11.88 17.57 5.49
CA ARG A 75 -10.79 17.79 6.43
C ARG A 75 -9.59 18.45 5.76
N PRO A 76 -8.62 18.98 6.51
CA PRO A 76 -7.34 19.39 5.93
C PRO A 76 -6.63 18.23 5.21
N GLY A 77 -5.91 18.54 4.13
CA GLY A 77 -5.10 17.56 3.41
C GLY A 77 -4.02 16.96 4.31
N LEU A 78 -3.80 15.66 4.18
CA LEU A 78 -2.78 14.92 4.92
C LEU A 78 -1.58 14.60 4.02
N PRO A 79 -0.33 14.67 4.53
CA PRO A 79 0.86 14.52 3.71
C PRO A 79 1.07 13.07 3.24
N ALA A 80 0.83 12.83 1.97
CA ALA A 80 1.09 11.55 1.30
C ALA A 80 1.70 11.76 -0.09
N ILE A 81 2.62 10.89 -0.51
CA ILE A 81 3.31 10.98 -1.79
C ILE A 81 3.31 9.61 -2.47
N ALA A 82 2.75 9.53 -3.67
CA ALA A 82 2.92 8.36 -4.53
C ALA A 82 4.23 8.44 -5.29
N LEU A 83 5.15 7.51 -5.05
CA LEU A 83 6.46 7.42 -5.72
C LEU A 83 6.36 6.90 -7.16
N THR A 84 5.17 6.77 -7.68
CA THR A 84 4.84 6.15 -8.97
C THR A 84 4.45 7.16 -10.06
N THR A 85 4.51 8.46 -9.79
CA THR A 85 3.91 9.48 -10.66
C THR A 85 4.93 10.35 -11.40
N ASP A 86 6.10 10.62 -10.83
CA ASP A 86 7.13 11.43 -11.50
C ASP A 86 7.87 10.57 -12.53
N THR A 87 7.41 10.67 -13.78
CA THR A 87 7.97 9.90 -14.88
C THR A 87 9.43 10.27 -15.19
N SER A 88 9.83 11.51 -14.92
CA SER A 88 11.24 11.94 -15.11
C SER A 88 12.14 11.27 -14.08
N VAL A 89 11.75 11.26 -12.82
CA VAL A 89 12.48 10.55 -11.74
C VAL A 89 12.56 9.05 -12.03
N LEU A 90 11.43 8.42 -12.35
CA LEU A 90 11.38 6.97 -12.62
C LEU A 90 12.28 6.57 -13.79
N THR A 91 12.20 7.30 -14.89
CA THR A 91 12.99 6.99 -16.10
C THR A 91 14.46 7.32 -15.95
N ALA A 92 14.81 8.42 -15.27
CA ALA A 92 16.20 8.76 -14.98
C ALA A 92 16.87 7.70 -14.10
N ILE A 93 16.23 7.32 -12.99
CA ILE A 93 16.79 6.29 -12.11
C ILE A 93 16.91 4.94 -12.83
N ALA A 94 15.88 4.55 -13.60
CA ALA A 94 15.92 3.28 -14.34
C ALA A 94 17.01 3.26 -15.42
N ASN A 95 17.30 4.42 -16.07
CA ASN A 95 18.32 4.55 -17.10
C ASN A 95 19.75 4.61 -16.53
N ASP A 96 19.95 5.39 -15.47
CA ASP A 96 21.28 5.69 -14.94
C ASP A 96 21.76 4.65 -13.93
N TYR A 97 20.83 3.91 -13.31
CA TYR A 97 21.11 2.88 -12.31
C TYR A 97 20.41 1.56 -12.67
N SER A 98 19.21 1.31 -12.15
CA SER A 98 18.39 0.15 -12.49
C SER A 98 16.92 0.37 -12.17
N PHE A 99 16.03 -0.40 -12.80
CA PHE A 99 14.61 -0.42 -12.47
C PHE A 99 14.34 -0.85 -11.02
N GLU A 100 15.22 -1.65 -10.45
CA GLU A 100 15.10 -2.11 -9.05
C GLU A 100 15.26 -0.95 -8.06
N GLN A 101 15.90 0.15 -8.44
CA GLN A 101 16.18 1.28 -7.56
C GLN A 101 15.19 2.44 -7.70
N ILE A 102 14.17 2.35 -8.56
CA ILE A 102 13.27 3.47 -8.85
C ILE A 102 12.52 4.00 -7.63
N PHE A 103 12.19 3.15 -6.66
CA PHE A 103 11.52 3.53 -5.42
C PHE A 103 12.51 3.76 -4.28
N SER A 104 13.52 2.90 -4.11
CA SER A 104 14.48 3.04 -3.02
C SER A 104 15.24 4.37 -3.03
N LYS A 105 15.64 4.85 -4.22
CA LYS A 105 16.28 6.17 -4.34
C LYS A 105 15.37 7.33 -3.95
N GLN A 106 14.07 7.22 -4.23
CA GLN A 106 13.10 8.22 -3.78
C GLN A 106 12.88 8.13 -2.26
N VAL A 107 12.81 6.93 -1.69
CA VAL A 107 12.73 6.73 -0.23
C VAL A 107 13.96 7.33 0.46
N TRP A 108 15.18 7.08 -0.05
CA TRP A 108 16.40 7.70 0.46
C TRP A 108 16.38 9.24 0.43
N ALA A 109 15.83 9.83 -0.62
CA ALA A 109 15.80 11.27 -0.80
C ALA A 109 14.70 11.96 0.03
N LEU A 110 13.56 11.34 0.22
CA LEU A 110 12.34 11.95 0.76
C LEU A 110 11.99 11.45 2.17
N GLY A 111 12.27 10.17 2.48
CA GLY A 111 11.91 9.54 3.73
C GLY A 111 12.66 10.12 4.93
N GLN A 112 11.96 10.28 6.03
CA GLN A 112 12.49 10.76 7.30
C GLN A 112 12.12 9.79 8.43
N PRO A 113 12.86 9.77 9.54
CA PRO A 113 12.47 9.00 10.72
C PRO A 113 11.02 9.29 11.14
N GLY A 114 10.24 8.24 11.37
CA GLY A 114 8.83 8.33 11.74
C GLY A 114 7.85 8.43 10.56
N ASP A 115 8.32 8.58 9.33
CA ASP A 115 7.47 8.43 8.13
C ASP A 115 7.00 6.96 7.97
N VAL A 116 5.97 6.74 7.18
CA VAL A 116 5.48 5.39 6.84
C VAL A 116 5.67 5.13 5.35
N LEU A 117 6.13 3.93 5.00
CA LEU A 117 6.12 3.42 3.62
C LEU A 117 4.94 2.47 3.43
N LEU A 118 3.98 2.81 2.56
CA LEU A 118 2.98 1.88 2.05
C LEU A 118 3.55 1.17 0.82
N ALA A 119 3.93 -0.11 1.00
CA ALA A 119 4.58 -0.94 -0.01
C ALA A 119 3.58 -1.95 -0.60
N ILE A 120 3.24 -1.83 -1.90
CA ILE A 120 2.17 -2.62 -2.52
C ILE A 120 2.74 -3.55 -3.60
N THR A 121 2.52 -4.87 -3.44
CA THR A 121 2.85 -5.88 -4.44
C THR A 121 2.01 -7.14 -4.28
N THR A 122 1.33 -7.59 -5.32
CA THR A 122 0.46 -8.77 -5.24
C THR A 122 1.19 -10.08 -5.01
N SER A 123 2.49 -10.15 -5.32
CA SER A 123 3.30 -11.38 -5.20
C SER A 123 4.24 -11.38 -3.99
N GLY A 124 4.50 -10.24 -3.38
CA GLY A 124 5.55 -10.09 -2.38
C GLY A 124 6.99 -10.25 -2.90
N ASN A 125 7.19 -10.25 -4.23
CA ASN A 125 8.48 -10.58 -4.86
C ASN A 125 9.04 -9.47 -5.77
N SER A 126 8.41 -8.30 -5.82
CA SER A 126 8.87 -7.18 -6.67
C SER A 126 10.16 -6.60 -6.14
N ALA A 127 11.28 -6.80 -6.84
CA ALA A 127 12.62 -6.41 -6.38
C ALA A 127 12.74 -4.92 -6.02
N ASN A 128 12.11 -4.03 -6.80
CA ASN A 128 12.11 -2.60 -6.52
C ASN A 128 11.28 -2.21 -5.28
N VAL A 129 10.23 -2.97 -4.96
CA VAL A 129 9.44 -2.75 -3.73
C VAL A 129 10.22 -3.28 -2.52
N LEU A 130 10.88 -4.44 -2.65
CA LEU A 130 11.77 -4.97 -1.59
C LEU A 130 12.91 -3.99 -1.29
N ALA A 131 13.59 -3.47 -2.32
CA ALA A 131 14.62 -2.45 -2.15
C ALA A 131 14.12 -1.16 -1.50
N ALA A 132 12.86 -0.78 -1.76
CA ALA A 132 12.24 0.37 -1.08
C ALA A 132 11.99 0.12 0.42
N ILE A 133 11.64 -1.11 0.80
CA ILE A 133 11.48 -1.50 2.21
C ILE A 133 12.83 -1.45 2.94
N GLU A 134 13.89 -2.01 2.35
CA GLU A 134 15.24 -1.93 2.90
C GLU A 134 15.67 -0.46 3.11
N ALA A 135 15.43 0.40 2.11
CA ALA A 135 15.70 1.82 2.22
C ALA A 135 14.85 2.52 3.30
N ALA A 136 13.59 2.11 3.50
CA ALA A 136 12.72 2.64 4.53
C ALA A 136 13.24 2.28 5.94
N HIS A 137 13.68 1.06 6.17
CA HIS A 137 14.31 0.66 7.43
C HIS A 137 15.57 1.46 7.74
N GLU A 138 16.44 1.65 6.75
CA GLU A 138 17.65 2.47 6.91
C GLU A 138 17.35 3.95 7.16
N ARG A 139 16.14 4.41 6.78
CA ARG A 139 15.61 5.76 7.06
C ARG A 139 14.77 5.84 8.34
N GLU A 140 14.72 4.78 9.14
CA GLU A 140 13.94 4.69 10.38
C GLU A 140 12.44 4.93 10.16
N MET A 141 11.92 4.46 9.01
CA MET A 141 10.50 4.46 8.67
C MET A 141 9.85 3.13 9.06
N ILE A 142 8.54 3.15 9.30
CA ILE A 142 7.73 1.93 9.48
C ILE A 142 7.13 1.54 8.13
N VAL A 143 7.02 0.23 7.88
CA VAL A 143 6.45 -0.28 6.63
C VAL A 143 5.05 -0.87 6.87
N VAL A 144 4.09 -0.47 6.03
CA VAL A 144 2.81 -1.16 5.87
C VAL A 144 2.83 -1.84 4.50
N ALA A 145 2.82 -3.17 4.49
CA ALA A 145 2.98 -3.96 3.28
C ALA A 145 1.65 -4.61 2.87
N LEU A 146 1.19 -4.35 1.64
CA LEU A 146 0.04 -5.02 1.03
C LEU A 146 0.53 -6.10 0.06
N THR A 147 0.18 -7.36 0.33
CA THR A 147 0.58 -8.50 -0.50
C THR A 147 -0.56 -9.49 -0.74
N GLY A 148 -0.26 -10.58 -1.39
CA GLY A 148 -1.03 -11.81 -1.52
C GLY A 148 -0.09 -12.97 -1.80
N LYS A 149 -0.60 -14.09 -2.26
CA LYS A 149 0.19 -15.30 -2.61
C LYS A 149 1.12 -15.73 -1.48
N GLY A 150 0.62 -15.68 -0.23
CA GLY A 150 1.40 -16.03 0.94
C GLY A 150 2.55 -15.07 1.27
N GLY A 151 2.56 -13.84 0.73
CA GLY A 151 3.53 -12.79 1.11
C GLY A 151 4.88 -12.84 0.39
N GLY A 152 5.25 -13.96 -0.22
CA GLY A 152 6.51 -14.12 -0.93
C GLY A 152 7.74 -13.75 -0.10
N ARG A 153 8.79 -13.24 -0.75
CA ARG A 153 10.04 -12.79 -0.11
C ARG A 153 9.85 -11.58 0.83
N MET A 154 8.72 -10.88 0.72
CA MET A 154 8.46 -9.74 1.58
C MET A 154 8.42 -10.12 3.06
N GLN A 155 7.97 -11.35 3.39
CA GLN A 155 8.00 -11.85 4.76
C GLN A 155 9.41 -11.93 5.38
N GLU A 156 10.44 -12.07 4.54
CA GLU A 156 11.83 -12.21 4.98
C GLU A 156 12.49 -10.86 5.27
N VAL A 157 11.94 -9.76 4.73
CA VAL A 157 12.51 -8.41 4.84
C VAL A 157 11.75 -7.51 5.80
N LEU A 158 10.50 -7.82 6.14
CA LEU A 158 9.72 -7.07 7.12
C LEU A 158 10.28 -7.29 8.54
N SER A 159 10.32 -6.22 9.31
CA SER A 159 10.70 -6.21 10.72
C SER A 159 9.51 -6.43 11.64
N ASP A 160 9.76 -6.67 12.93
CA ASP A 160 8.71 -6.87 13.95
C ASP A 160 7.82 -5.63 14.16
N THR A 161 8.27 -4.45 13.75
CA THR A 161 7.53 -3.19 13.84
C THR A 161 6.67 -2.91 12.61
N ASP A 162 6.87 -3.66 11.53
CA ASP A 162 6.13 -3.49 10.29
C ASP A 162 4.79 -4.21 10.32
N ILE A 163 3.89 -3.79 9.46
CA ILE A 163 2.56 -4.38 9.38
C ILE A 163 2.40 -5.07 8.03
N HIS A 164 2.11 -6.35 8.06
CA HIS A 164 1.90 -7.17 6.87
C HIS A 164 0.43 -7.51 6.68
N ILE A 165 -0.18 -7.00 5.61
CA ILE A 165 -1.54 -7.26 5.18
C ILE A 165 -1.48 -8.18 3.96
N CYS A 166 -1.59 -9.50 4.17
CA CYS A 166 -1.45 -10.50 3.13
C CYS A 166 -2.82 -11.08 2.76
N VAL A 167 -3.33 -10.72 1.59
CA VAL A 167 -4.63 -11.20 1.09
C VAL A 167 -4.60 -12.71 0.90
N PRO A 168 -5.59 -13.47 1.44
CA PRO A 168 -5.66 -14.93 1.35
C PRO A 168 -6.10 -15.40 -0.05
N SER A 169 -5.27 -15.14 -1.06
CA SER A 169 -5.54 -15.52 -2.45
C SER A 169 -4.26 -15.61 -3.26
N ASP A 170 -4.23 -16.57 -4.20
CA ASP A 170 -3.16 -16.71 -5.20
C ASP A 170 -3.51 -16.00 -6.52
N ARG A 171 -4.74 -15.53 -6.67
CA ARG A 171 -5.22 -14.90 -7.90
C ARG A 171 -5.04 -13.40 -7.86
N THR A 172 -4.12 -12.88 -8.67
CA THR A 172 -3.76 -11.45 -8.72
C THR A 172 -4.97 -10.51 -8.77
N ALA A 173 -5.97 -10.80 -9.61
CA ALA A 173 -7.17 -9.96 -9.72
C ALA A 173 -7.96 -9.87 -8.41
N ARG A 174 -8.06 -10.97 -7.66
CA ARG A 174 -8.76 -10.98 -6.35
C ARG A 174 -7.96 -10.26 -5.28
N ILE A 175 -6.63 -10.41 -5.30
CA ILE A 175 -5.72 -9.68 -4.41
C ILE A 175 -5.89 -8.17 -4.61
N GLN A 176 -5.87 -7.69 -5.84
CA GLN A 176 -6.02 -6.27 -6.16
C GLN A 176 -7.37 -5.69 -5.70
N GLU A 177 -8.46 -6.45 -5.86
CA GLU A 177 -9.78 -6.03 -5.37
C GLU A 177 -9.85 -5.88 -3.84
N VAL A 178 -9.09 -6.68 -3.11
CA VAL A 178 -8.96 -6.57 -1.64
C VAL A 178 -7.98 -5.44 -1.28
N HIS A 179 -6.88 -5.26 -2.02
CA HIS A 179 -5.98 -4.11 -1.81
C HIS A 179 -6.72 -2.78 -1.94
N LEU A 180 -7.57 -2.63 -2.97
CA LEU A 180 -8.38 -1.42 -3.13
C LEU A 180 -9.33 -1.22 -1.95
N LEU A 181 -10.02 -2.26 -1.50
CA LEU A 181 -10.88 -2.19 -0.32
C LEU A 181 -10.08 -1.84 0.95
N THR A 182 -8.89 -2.42 1.11
CA THR A 182 -7.99 -2.10 2.23
C THR A 182 -7.60 -0.62 2.22
N ILE A 183 -7.28 -0.05 1.07
CA ILE A 183 -6.98 1.39 0.93
C ILE A 183 -8.16 2.25 1.40
N HIS A 184 -9.39 1.90 1.03
CA HIS A 184 -10.57 2.60 1.52
C HIS A 184 -10.72 2.47 3.04
N CYS A 185 -10.50 1.29 3.62
CA CYS A 185 -10.52 1.10 5.08
C CYS A 185 -9.44 1.94 5.79
N LEU A 186 -8.23 2.03 5.20
CA LEU A 186 -7.15 2.87 5.75
C LEU A 186 -7.55 4.35 5.74
N CYS A 187 -8.11 4.85 4.64
CA CYS A 187 -8.54 6.24 4.52
C CYS A 187 -9.70 6.56 5.47
N ASP A 188 -10.71 5.70 5.53
CA ASP A 188 -11.86 5.83 6.42
C ASP A 188 -11.44 5.83 7.90
N GLY A 189 -10.60 4.86 8.29
CA GLY A 189 -10.12 4.77 9.66
C GLY A 189 -9.26 5.97 10.08
N ILE A 190 -8.41 6.49 9.20
CA ILE A 190 -7.64 7.71 9.45
C ILE A 190 -8.60 8.91 9.63
N ASP A 191 -9.63 9.04 8.79
CA ASP A 191 -10.62 10.10 8.89
C ASP A 191 -11.42 9.97 10.20
N ALA A 192 -11.82 8.76 10.61
CA ALA A 192 -12.52 8.51 11.87
C ALA A 192 -11.66 8.88 13.08
N MET A 193 -10.38 8.54 13.09
CA MET A 193 -9.45 8.91 14.17
C MET A 193 -9.19 10.42 14.23
N LEU A 194 -9.18 11.10 13.09
CA LEU A 194 -8.93 12.53 13.01
C LEU A 194 -10.16 13.37 13.41
N LEU A 195 -11.35 12.95 13.00
CA LEU A 195 -12.59 13.73 13.10
C LEU A 195 -13.53 13.21 14.18
N GLY A 196 -13.26 12.04 14.75
CA GLY A 196 -14.14 11.29 15.62
C GLY A 196 -15.07 10.35 14.82
N GLU A 197 -15.53 9.29 15.47
CA GLU A 197 -16.58 8.40 14.93
C GLU A 197 -17.91 9.17 14.87
N ASP A 198 -18.72 8.89 13.84
CA ASP A 198 -20.07 9.49 13.68
C ASP A 198 -21.07 8.88 14.64
#